data_4d5e7fe9fc4cc99d9d4288a838fd91c1
#
_entry.id   4d5e7fe9fc4cc99d9d4288a838fd91c1
#
_cell.length_a   1.000
_cell.length_b   1.000
_cell.length_c   1.000
_cell.angle_alpha   90.00
_cell.angle_beta   90.00
_cell.angle_gamma   90.00
#
_symmetry.space_group_name_H-M   'P 1'
#
loop_
_entity.id
_entity.type
_entity.pdbx_description
1 polymer ?
#
loop_
_entity_poly.entity_id
_entity_poly.type
_entity_poly.pdbx_seq_one_letter_code
_entity_poly.pdbx_strand_id
1 'polypeptide(L)'
;MVEPDNSPGEFIRSRAELASVNTDWGNCWRRARMKGLGSEASSFLWKLMHRLLPSEDRLARILPNTSSNCKQCPVPVIADLPHCFLQCISTSEVGNLMLSMVRLHDPTITASKLLRLDFQCDESVEMPLVWILSQTFLYMWGIRASGKIVDRTLTRAVLESKISFLRETRYQNEHTIIREIFEARM
;
A
#
# COMPACT_ATOMS: atom_id res chain seq x y z
N MET A 1 25.74 -27.33 -3.26
CA MET A 1 24.27 -27.02 -3.38
C MET A 1 23.79 -26.90 -1.95
N VAL A 2 23.47 -25.69 -1.51
CA VAL A 2 22.90 -25.47 -0.18
C VAL A 2 21.40 -25.57 -0.40
N GLU A 3 20.74 -26.56 0.21
CA GLU A 3 19.29 -26.65 0.20
C GLU A 3 18.70 -25.41 0.86
N PRO A 4 17.66 -24.78 0.27
CA PRO A 4 16.97 -23.69 0.94
C PRO A 4 16.29 -24.27 2.20
N ASP A 5 16.65 -23.71 3.36
CA ASP A 5 16.04 -24.05 4.64
C ASP A 5 14.58 -23.59 4.64
N ASN A 6 13.67 -24.47 4.22
CA ASN A 6 12.23 -24.30 4.27
C ASN A 6 11.66 -24.54 5.68
N SER A 7 12.40 -24.19 6.72
CA SER A 7 11.95 -24.40 8.09
C SER A 7 10.74 -23.47 8.40
N PRO A 8 9.74 -23.97 9.14
CA PRO A 8 8.63 -23.17 9.65
C PRO A 8 9.07 -21.95 10.47
N GLY A 9 10.35 -21.90 10.88
CA GLY A 9 10.95 -20.80 11.60
C GLY A 9 11.05 -19.49 10.84
N GLU A 10 11.14 -19.48 9.49
CA GLU A 10 11.15 -18.23 8.72
C GLU A 10 9.78 -17.54 8.66
N PHE A 11 8.72 -18.31 8.60
CA PHE A 11 7.35 -17.77 8.70
C PHE A 11 7.10 -17.16 10.10
N ILE A 12 7.71 -17.75 11.13
CA ILE A 12 7.66 -17.27 12.53
C ILE A 12 8.58 -16.05 12.71
N ARG A 13 9.75 -16.00 12.07
CA ARG A 13 10.65 -14.83 12.09
C ARG A 13 10.00 -13.61 11.43
N SER A 14 9.32 -13.76 10.31
CA SER A 14 8.56 -12.67 9.69
C SER A 14 7.42 -12.17 10.58
N ARG A 15 6.83 -13.03 11.40
CA ARG A 15 5.88 -12.67 12.47
C ARG A 15 6.57 -11.99 13.65
N ALA A 16 7.76 -12.43 14.04
CA ALA A 16 8.52 -11.81 15.14
C ALA A 16 9.06 -10.42 14.75
N GLU A 17 9.49 -10.21 13.51
CA GLU A 17 9.79 -8.89 12.97
C GLU A 17 8.54 -7.98 12.92
N LEU A 18 7.37 -8.55 12.68
CA LEU A 18 6.09 -7.84 12.80
C LEU A 18 5.74 -7.56 14.27
N ALA A 19 6.10 -8.43 15.20
CA ALA A 19 5.85 -8.28 16.64
C ALA A 19 6.84 -7.31 17.33
N SER A 20 8.03 -7.10 16.80
CA SER A 20 9.04 -6.20 17.35
C SER A 20 8.75 -4.72 17.10
N VAL A 21 7.80 -4.39 16.24
CA VAL A 21 7.33 -3.02 16.01
C VAL A 21 6.08 -2.83 16.87
N ASN A 22 6.05 -1.76 17.65
CA ASN A 22 4.87 -1.35 18.44
C ASN A 22 3.74 -0.90 17.48
N THR A 23 3.08 -1.88 16.83
CA THR A 23 2.04 -1.71 15.82
C THR A 23 0.69 -1.91 16.46
N ASP A 24 -0.20 -0.93 16.34
CA ASP A 24 -1.60 -1.09 16.74
C ASP A 24 -2.38 -1.89 15.68
N TRP A 25 -2.27 -3.20 15.78
CA TRP A 25 -2.96 -4.12 14.87
C TRP A 25 -4.48 -4.00 14.93
N GLY A 26 -5.05 -3.60 16.05
CA GLY A 26 -6.49 -3.35 16.20
C GLY A 26 -6.94 -2.26 15.22
N ASN A 27 -6.27 -1.11 15.23
CA ASN A 27 -6.53 -0.02 14.30
C ASN A 27 -6.20 -0.38 12.85
N CYS A 28 -5.10 -1.07 12.59
CA CYS A 28 -4.76 -1.53 11.24
C CYS A 28 -5.90 -2.37 10.63
N TRP A 29 -6.41 -3.36 11.39
CA TRP A 29 -7.52 -4.22 10.95
C TRP A 29 -8.83 -3.47 10.79
N ARG A 30 -9.14 -2.56 11.72
CA ARG A 30 -10.32 -1.72 11.63
C ARG A 30 -10.30 -0.90 10.34
N ARG A 31 -9.17 -0.26 10.03
CA ARG A 31 -8.98 0.53 8.79
C ARG A 31 -9.16 -0.30 7.53
N ALA A 32 -8.58 -1.48 7.47
CA ALA A 32 -8.71 -2.35 6.30
C ALA A 32 -10.15 -2.83 6.04
N ARG A 33 -11.05 -2.69 7.03
CA ARG A 33 -12.46 -3.11 6.96
C ARG A 33 -13.44 -1.95 7.09
N MET A 34 -12.98 -0.72 6.95
CA MET A 34 -13.87 0.45 7.04
C MET A 34 -14.98 0.38 6.00
N LYS A 35 -16.19 0.77 6.40
CA LYS A 35 -17.32 0.92 5.47
C LYS A 35 -16.94 1.94 4.39
N GLY A 36 -17.30 1.65 3.15
CA GLY A 36 -17.01 2.53 2.00
C GLY A 36 -15.75 2.18 1.21
N LEU A 37 -14.87 1.31 1.71
CA LEU A 37 -13.70 0.87 0.93
C LEU A 37 -14.06 -0.02 -0.26
N GLY A 38 -15.15 -0.77 -0.18
CA GLY A 38 -15.49 -1.82 -1.12
C GLY A 38 -14.71 -3.13 -0.85
N SER A 39 -15.25 -4.25 -1.33
CA SER A 39 -14.70 -5.58 -1.06
C SER A 39 -13.32 -5.80 -1.68
N GLU A 40 -13.10 -5.25 -2.88
CA GLU A 40 -11.82 -5.36 -3.59
C GLU A 40 -10.69 -4.67 -2.83
N ALA A 41 -10.90 -3.40 -2.44
CA ALA A 41 -9.93 -2.62 -1.68
C ALA A 41 -9.66 -3.24 -0.30
N SER A 42 -10.69 -3.67 0.42
CA SER A 42 -10.54 -4.36 1.72
C SER A 42 -9.75 -5.66 1.59
N SER A 43 -10.04 -6.48 0.58
CA SER A 43 -9.29 -7.71 0.30
C SER A 43 -7.84 -7.43 -0.07
N PHE A 44 -7.60 -6.38 -0.85
CA PHE A 44 -6.26 -5.95 -1.23
C PHE A 44 -5.46 -5.50 0.00
N LEU A 45 -6.03 -4.60 0.83
CA LEU A 45 -5.38 -4.13 2.05
C LEU A 45 -5.07 -5.28 3.01
N TRP A 46 -6.00 -6.23 3.14
CA TRP A 46 -5.76 -7.43 3.93
C TRP A 46 -4.53 -8.21 3.41
N LYS A 47 -4.45 -8.44 2.09
CA LYS A 47 -3.29 -9.11 1.47
C LYS A 47 -2.00 -8.31 1.65
N LEU A 48 -2.07 -6.98 1.53
CA LEU A 48 -0.92 -6.09 1.71
C LEU A 48 -0.36 -6.20 3.13
N MET A 49 -1.21 -6.07 4.15
CA MET A 49 -0.82 -6.14 5.55
C MET A 49 -0.25 -7.51 5.95
N HIS A 50 -0.79 -8.59 5.38
CA HIS A 50 -0.27 -9.95 5.59
C HIS A 50 0.93 -10.30 4.70
N ARG A 51 1.43 -9.36 3.90
CA ARG A 51 2.50 -9.60 2.91
C ARG A 51 2.14 -10.74 1.94
N LEU A 52 0.87 -10.87 1.56
CA LEU A 52 0.39 -11.92 0.66
C LEU A 52 0.38 -11.51 -0.81
N LEU A 53 0.67 -10.26 -1.13
CA LEU A 53 0.81 -9.83 -2.51
C LEU A 53 1.99 -10.54 -3.18
N PRO A 54 1.86 -10.99 -4.43
CA PRO A 54 2.89 -11.77 -5.13
C PRO A 54 4.02 -10.87 -5.65
N SER A 55 4.77 -10.24 -4.72
CA SER A 55 6.02 -9.55 -5.05
C SER A 55 7.10 -10.56 -5.49
N GLU A 56 8.10 -10.10 -6.24
CA GLU A 56 9.18 -10.96 -6.71
C GLU A 56 9.92 -11.63 -5.54
N ASP A 57 10.15 -10.90 -4.44
CA ASP A 57 10.72 -11.46 -3.21
C ASP A 57 9.87 -12.62 -2.65
N ARG A 58 8.56 -12.44 -2.59
CA ARG A 58 7.65 -13.51 -2.14
C ARG A 58 7.62 -14.68 -3.12
N LEU A 59 7.56 -14.42 -4.41
CA LEU A 59 7.51 -15.46 -5.43
C LEU A 59 8.79 -16.29 -5.44
N ALA A 60 9.96 -15.67 -5.25
CA ALA A 60 11.24 -16.36 -5.16
C ALA A 60 11.32 -17.35 -3.99
N ARG A 61 10.58 -17.13 -2.91
CA ARG A 61 10.49 -18.05 -1.77
C ARG A 61 9.57 -19.25 -2.01
N ILE A 62 8.66 -19.14 -2.99
CA ILE A 62 7.62 -20.15 -3.25
C ILE A 62 7.94 -20.95 -4.52
N LEU A 63 8.47 -20.27 -5.52
CA LEU A 63 8.72 -20.83 -6.84
C LEU A 63 10.23 -21.02 -7.09
N PRO A 64 10.68 -22.23 -7.39
CA PRO A 64 12.09 -22.49 -7.72
C PRO A 64 12.49 -21.68 -8.96
N ASN A 65 13.73 -21.23 -9.00
CA ASN A 65 14.33 -20.49 -10.11
C ASN A 65 13.71 -19.11 -10.41
N THR A 66 12.94 -18.56 -9.47
CA THR A 66 12.40 -17.18 -9.57
C THR A 66 13.37 -16.22 -8.89
N SER A 67 13.70 -15.11 -9.57
CA SER A 67 14.52 -14.06 -8.98
C SER A 67 13.71 -13.22 -8.01
N SER A 68 14.30 -12.87 -6.85
CA SER A 68 13.75 -11.91 -5.90
C SER A 68 13.95 -10.45 -6.32
N ASN A 69 14.73 -10.21 -7.39
CA ASN A 69 15.06 -8.86 -7.85
C ASN A 69 13.91 -8.21 -8.61
N CYS A 70 13.79 -6.90 -8.44
CA CYS A 70 12.82 -6.09 -9.16
C CYS A 70 13.10 -6.13 -10.67
N LYS A 71 12.09 -6.46 -11.46
CA LYS A 71 12.16 -6.49 -12.93
C LYS A 71 12.10 -5.11 -13.58
N GLN A 72 11.72 -4.08 -12.82
CA GLN A 72 11.52 -2.72 -13.34
C GLN A 72 12.70 -1.79 -13.03
N CYS A 73 13.55 -2.16 -12.05
CA CYS A 73 14.73 -1.38 -11.72
C CYS A 73 15.94 -1.79 -12.57
N PRO A 74 16.76 -0.81 -13.00
CA PRO A 74 17.95 -1.10 -13.83
C PRO A 74 19.06 -1.80 -13.06
N VAL A 75 19.06 -1.70 -11.73
CA VAL A 75 20.00 -2.38 -10.85
C VAL A 75 19.29 -3.46 -10.03
N PRO A 76 19.96 -4.57 -9.69
CA PRO A 76 19.39 -5.63 -8.87
C PRO A 76 19.03 -5.09 -7.47
N VAL A 77 17.73 -5.05 -7.16
CA VAL A 77 17.20 -4.66 -5.86
C VAL A 77 16.12 -5.64 -5.48
N ILE A 78 16.12 -6.11 -4.25
CA ILE A 78 15.07 -7.02 -3.73
C ILE A 78 13.71 -6.33 -3.83
N ALA A 79 12.78 -6.98 -4.51
CA ALA A 79 11.43 -6.47 -4.72
C ALA A 79 10.47 -6.87 -3.60
N ASP A 80 10.77 -6.43 -2.38
CA ASP A 80 9.84 -6.51 -1.25
C ASP A 80 8.71 -5.46 -1.38
N LEU A 81 7.72 -5.49 -0.49
CA LEU A 81 6.58 -4.57 -0.57
C LEU A 81 6.98 -3.09 -0.38
N PRO A 82 7.85 -2.69 0.57
CA PRO A 82 8.36 -1.33 0.63
C PRO A 82 9.00 -0.86 -0.67
N HIS A 83 9.84 -1.70 -1.28
CA HIS A 83 10.40 -1.38 -2.59
C HIS A 83 9.30 -1.24 -3.65
N CYS A 84 8.40 -2.21 -3.74
CA CYS A 84 7.35 -2.24 -4.77
C CYS A 84 6.42 -1.02 -4.75
N PHE A 85 6.18 -0.40 -3.60
CA PHE A 85 5.27 0.74 -3.48
C PHE A 85 5.95 2.09 -3.34
N LEU A 86 7.15 2.15 -2.75
CA LEU A 86 7.74 3.43 -2.31
C LEU A 86 9.15 3.70 -2.86
N GLN A 87 9.87 2.66 -3.32
CA GLN A 87 11.27 2.80 -3.71
C GLN A 87 11.53 2.43 -5.18
N CYS A 88 10.64 1.65 -5.78
CA CYS A 88 10.79 1.23 -7.16
C CYS A 88 10.67 2.43 -8.11
N ILE A 89 11.53 2.50 -9.13
CA ILE A 89 11.49 3.57 -10.13
C ILE A 89 10.11 3.74 -10.79
N SER A 90 9.33 2.66 -10.87
CA SER A 90 8.00 2.69 -11.48
C SER A 90 6.89 3.21 -10.57
N THR A 91 7.10 3.31 -9.27
CA THR A 91 6.04 3.60 -8.28
C THR A 91 6.43 4.67 -7.27
N SER A 92 7.71 4.97 -7.13
CA SER A 92 8.24 5.81 -6.03
C SER A 92 7.67 7.23 -6.01
N GLU A 93 7.38 7.81 -7.16
CA GLU A 93 6.80 9.15 -7.22
C GLU A 93 5.45 9.20 -6.52
N VAL A 94 4.53 8.31 -6.89
CA VAL A 94 3.18 8.24 -6.30
C VAL A 94 3.24 7.71 -4.87
N GLY A 95 4.08 6.72 -4.61
CA GLY A 95 4.26 6.16 -3.27
C GLY A 95 4.77 7.19 -2.25
N ASN A 96 5.75 8.00 -2.64
CA ASN A 96 6.26 9.09 -1.79
C ASN A 96 5.24 10.21 -1.60
N LEU A 97 4.41 10.48 -2.60
CA LEU A 97 3.28 11.39 -2.46
C LEU A 97 2.31 10.89 -1.38
N MET A 98 1.93 9.59 -1.41
CA MET A 98 1.07 9.00 -0.37
C MET A 98 1.71 9.08 1.02
N LEU A 99 2.99 8.80 1.11
CA LEU A 99 3.74 8.94 2.37
C LEU A 99 3.73 10.39 2.87
N SER A 100 3.89 11.37 1.98
CA SER A 100 3.86 12.79 2.34
C SER A 100 2.48 13.26 2.79
N MET A 101 1.40 12.72 2.23
CA MET A 101 0.03 13.01 2.67
C MET A 101 -0.19 12.54 4.12
N VAL A 102 0.22 11.32 4.44
CA VAL A 102 0.07 10.79 5.81
C VAL A 102 0.96 11.55 6.79
N ARG A 103 2.14 12.01 6.38
CA ARG A 103 3.06 12.82 7.23
C ARG A 103 2.47 14.16 7.70
N LEU A 104 1.43 14.66 7.05
CA LEU A 104 0.72 15.85 7.55
C LEU A 104 0.00 15.60 8.87
N HIS A 105 -0.40 14.34 9.10
CA HIS A 105 -1.15 13.92 10.27
C HIS A 105 -0.26 13.14 11.25
N ASP A 106 0.68 12.34 10.72
CA ASP A 106 1.66 11.58 11.50
C ASP A 106 3.07 11.81 10.96
N PRO A 107 3.81 12.81 11.50
CA PRO A 107 5.19 13.07 11.08
C PRO A 107 6.16 11.91 11.30
N THR A 108 5.80 10.95 12.16
CA THR A 108 6.64 9.79 12.51
C THR A 108 6.43 8.58 11.62
N ILE A 109 5.51 8.69 10.62
CA ILE A 109 5.18 7.58 9.73
C ILE A 109 6.39 7.08 8.93
N THR A 110 6.58 5.79 8.93
CA THR A 110 7.58 5.11 8.10
C THR A 110 6.91 4.36 6.94
N ALA A 111 7.69 3.98 5.93
CA ALA A 111 7.21 3.17 4.82
C ALA A 111 6.49 1.89 5.28
N SER A 112 7.09 1.19 6.24
CA SER A 112 6.51 -0.04 6.79
C SER A 112 5.22 0.19 7.57
N LYS A 113 5.11 1.27 8.30
CA LYS A 113 3.89 1.66 9.01
C LYS A 113 2.78 2.06 8.04
N LEU A 114 3.11 2.85 7.01
CA LEU A 114 2.17 3.25 5.95
C LEU A 114 1.52 2.03 5.29
N LEU A 115 2.32 1.05 4.89
CA LEU A 115 1.81 -0.17 4.23
C LEU A 115 0.98 -1.07 5.17
N ARG A 116 1.06 -0.86 6.47
CA ARG A 116 0.20 -1.53 7.48
C ARG A 116 -0.99 -0.69 7.90
N LEU A 117 -1.13 0.53 7.39
CA LEU A 117 -2.11 1.52 7.85
C LEU A 117 -1.95 1.87 9.34
N ASP A 118 -0.71 1.80 9.86
CA ASP A 118 -0.35 2.08 11.25
C ASP A 118 0.13 3.52 11.38
N PHE A 119 -0.80 4.45 11.42
CA PHE A 119 -0.54 5.89 11.54
C PHE A 119 -1.55 6.56 12.46
N GLN A 120 -1.20 7.77 12.92
CA GLN A 120 -2.09 8.61 13.72
C GLN A 120 -2.77 9.63 12.81
N CYS A 121 -4.04 9.89 13.04
CA CYS A 121 -4.79 10.98 12.39
C CYS A 121 -6.09 11.25 13.13
N ASP A 122 -6.70 12.41 12.88
CA ASP A 122 -8.00 12.75 13.39
C ASP A 122 -9.09 11.85 12.79
N GLU A 123 -10.12 11.56 13.55
CA GLU A 123 -11.25 10.71 13.13
C GLU A 123 -11.92 11.23 11.85
N SER A 124 -12.02 12.56 11.70
CA SER A 124 -12.66 13.20 10.54
C SER A 124 -11.94 12.94 9.22
N VAL A 125 -10.62 12.73 9.24
CA VAL A 125 -9.81 12.49 8.04
C VAL A 125 -9.43 11.02 7.86
N GLU A 126 -9.66 10.18 8.85
CA GLU A 126 -9.21 8.79 8.84
C GLU A 126 -9.79 7.99 7.67
N MET A 127 -11.11 7.99 7.54
CA MET A 127 -11.78 7.25 6.47
C MET A 127 -11.39 7.77 5.07
N PRO A 128 -11.45 9.09 4.80
CA PRO A 128 -10.97 9.65 3.55
C PRO A 128 -9.53 9.27 3.22
N LEU A 129 -8.63 9.36 4.17
CA LEU A 129 -7.22 9.04 3.99
C LEU A 129 -6.99 7.57 3.69
N VAL A 130 -7.61 6.66 4.46
CA VAL A 130 -7.55 5.22 4.22
C VAL A 130 -8.14 4.86 2.85
N TRP A 131 -9.22 5.53 2.45
CA TRP A 131 -9.83 5.32 1.14
C TRP A 131 -8.86 5.70 0.01
N ILE A 132 -8.28 6.91 0.05
CA ILE A 132 -7.30 7.37 -0.95
C ILE A 132 -6.12 6.38 -1.02
N LEU A 133 -5.54 6.03 0.13
CA LEU A 133 -4.42 5.08 0.20
C LEU A 133 -4.79 3.73 -0.44
N SER A 134 -5.96 3.20 -0.10
CA SER A 134 -6.41 1.91 -0.61
C SER A 134 -6.57 1.91 -2.14
N GLN A 135 -7.23 2.93 -2.68
CA GLN A 135 -7.45 3.06 -4.13
C GLN A 135 -6.13 3.28 -4.88
N THR A 136 -5.25 4.12 -4.32
CA THR A 136 -3.94 4.40 -4.92
C THR A 136 -3.06 3.15 -4.92
N PHE A 137 -2.93 2.47 -3.80
CA PHE A 137 -2.10 1.26 -3.73
C PHE A 137 -2.64 0.12 -4.59
N LEU A 138 -3.95 -0.06 -4.64
CA LEU A 138 -4.59 -1.04 -5.52
C LEU A 138 -4.27 -0.74 -7.00
N TYR A 139 -4.39 0.52 -7.41
CA TYR A 139 -4.06 0.97 -8.75
C TYR A 139 -2.57 0.77 -9.07
N MET A 140 -1.69 1.24 -8.20
CA MET A 140 -0.23 1.08 -8.35
C MET A 140 0.15 -0.39 -8.52
N TRP A 141 -0.46 -1.26 -7.73
CA TRP A 141 -0.22 -2.71 -7.81
C TRP A 141 -0.65 -3.28 -9.17
N GLY A 142 -1.81 -2.90 -9.65
CA GLY A 142 -2.32 -3.33 -10.97
C GLY A 142 -1.42 -2.88 -12.12
N ILE A 143 -0.98 -1.62 -12.11
CA ILE A 143 -0.05 -1.07 -13.12
C ILE A 143 1.30 -1.79 -13.05
N ARG A 144 1.86 -1.95 -11.84
CA ARG A 144 3.13 -2.68 -11.66
C ARG A 144 3.02 -4.13 -12.17
N ALA A 145 1.95 -4.83 -11.83
CA ALA A 145 1.72 -6.21 -12.29
C ALA A 145 1.64 -6.32 -13.82
N SER A 146 1.22 -5.26 -14.50
CA SER A 146 1.23 -5.17 -15.97
C SER A 146 2.59 -4.77 -16.58
N GLY A 147 3.62 -4.59 -15.77
CA GLY A 147 4.96 -4.19 -16.21
C GLY A 147 5.09 -2.72 -16.65
N LYS A 148 4.10 -1.89 -16.32
CA LYS A 148 4.07 -0.46 -16.68
C LYS A 148 4.61 0.41 -15.55
N ILE A 149 4.99 1.64 -15.89
CA ILE A 149 5.35 2.68 -14.92
C ILE A 149 4.07 3.37 -14.44
N VAL A 150 4.00 3.63 -13.13
CA VAL A 150 2.89 4.37 -12.53
C VAL A 150 3.10 5.85 -12.79
N ASP A 151 2.26 6.42 -13.64
CA ASP A 151 2.28 7.84 -13.97
C ASP A 151 1.43 8.64 -12.97
N ARG A 152 1.97 9.74 -12.45
CA ARG A 152 1.28 10.59 -11.47
C ARG A 152 0.02 11.22 -12.04
N THR A 153 0.08 11.71 -13.29
CA THR A 153 -1.06 12.38 -13.93
C THR A 153 -2.19 11.40 -14.17
N LEU A 154 -1.86 10.19 -14.65
CA LEU A 154 -2.83 9.14 -14.86
C LEU A 154 -3.41 8.63 -13.53
N THR A 155 -2.57 8.49 -12.50
CA THR A 155 -3.03 8.14 -11.14
C THR A 155 -4.02 9.18 -10.62
N ARG A 156 -3.71 10.46 -10.80
CA ARG A 156 -4.59 11.56 -10.45
C ARG A 156 -5.95 11.44 -11.17
N ALA A 157 -5.96 11.28 -12.48
CA ALA A 157 -7.19 11.16 -13.25
C ALA A 157 -8.05 9.97 -12.82
N VAL A 158 -7.43 8.82 -12.52
CA VAL A 158 -8.14 7.63 -12.02
C VAL A 158 -8.75 7.90 -10.64
N LEU A 159 -8.03 8.56 -9.74
CA LEU A 159 -8.55 8.90 -8.41
C LEU A 159 -9.67 9.95 -8.51
N GLU A 160 -9.52 10.97 -9.35
CA GLU A 160 -10.58 11.97 -9.60
C GLU A 160 -11.87 11.32 -10.11
N SER A 161 -11.76 10.36 -11.03
CA SER A 161 -12.91 9.59 -11.52
C SER A 161 -13.58 8.80 -10.40
N LYS A 162 -12.80 8.16 -9.52
CA LYS A 162 -13.34 7.41 -8.37
C LYS A 162 -13.95 8.34 -7.32
N ILE A 163 -13.35 9.50 -7.06
CA ILE A 163 -13.89 10.52 -6.15
C ILE A 163 -15.22 11.06 -6.69
N SER A 164 -15.31 11.34 -7.99
CA SER A 164 -16.55 11.79 -8.63
C SER A 164 -17.66 10.76 -8.48
N PHE A 165 -17.33 9.47 -8.61
CA PHE A 165 -18.29 8.39 -8.36
C PHE A 165 -18.80 8.37 -6.91
N LEU A 166 -17.97 8.66 -5.93
CA LEU A 166 -18.40 8.76 -4.52
C LEU A 166 -19.42 9.89 -4.30
N ARG A 167 -19.30 10.98 -5.06
CA ARG A 167 -20.25 12.11 -5.01
C ARG A 167 -21.69 11.69 -5.35
N GLU A 168 -21.82 10.72 -6.25
CA GLU A 168 -23.12 10.20 -6.69
C GLU A 168 -23.70 9.16 -5.71
N THR A 169 -22.91 8.74 -4.73
CA THR A 169 -23.28 7.76 -3.73
C THR A 169 -23.60 8.42 -2.38
N ARG A 170 -23.94 7.61 -1.36
CA ARG A 170 -24.32 8.08 0.00
C ARG A 170 -23.17 8.72 0.81
N TYR A 171 -22.00 8.94 0.24
CA TYR A 171 -20.79 9.41 0.92
C TYR A 171 -20.46 10.88 0.59
N GLN A 172 -21.44 11.77 0.56
CA GLN A 172 -21.26 13.19 0.17
C GLN A 172 -20.32 13.97 1.11
N ASN A 173 -20.37 13.71 2.42
CA ASN A 173 -19.49 14.40 3.38
C ASN A 173 -18.03 13.96 3.23
N GLU A 174 -17.82 12.66 3.11
CA GLU A 174 -16.49 12.07 2.89
C GLU A 174 -15.90 12.53 1.54
N HIS A 175 -16.74 12.71 0.53
CA HIS A 175 -16.31 13.23 -0.77
C HIS A 175 -15.64 14.61 -0.64
N THR A 176 -16.19 15.53 0.13
CA THR A 176 -15.62 16.88 0.29
C THR A 176 -14.23 16.81 0.93
N ILE A 177 -14.08 16.05 2.02
CA ILE A 177 -12.80 15.90 2.72
C ILE A 177 -11.77 15.17 1.83
N ILE A 178 -12.19 14.12 1.14
CA ILE A 178 -11.34 13.39 0.20
C ILE A 178 -10.81 14.35 -0.88
N ARG A 179 -11.66 15.19 -1.42
CA ARG A 179 -11.31 16.17 -2.44
C ARG A 179 -10.32 17.21 -1.93
N GLU A 180 -10.55 17.75 -0.74
CA GLU A 180 -9.65 18.73 -0.12
C GLU A 180 -8.25 18.14 0.14
N ILE A 181 -8.16 16.93 0.69
CA ILE A 181 -6.89 16.23 0.89
C ILE A 181 -6.18 15.99 -0.45
N PHE A 182 -6.95 15.62 -1.47
CA PHE A 182 -6.43 15.30 -2.79
C PHE A 182 -5.93 16.56 -3.52
N GLU A 183 -6.71 17.66 -3.54
CA GLU A 183 -6.35 18.90 -4.22
C GLU A 183 -5.15 19.60 -3.57
N ALA A 184 -4.98 19.47 -2.27
CA ALA A 184 -3.87 20.08 -1.54
C ALA A 184 -2.48 19.52 -1.91
N ARG A 185 -2.39 18.35 -2.58
CA ARG A 185 -1.13 17.60 -2.74
C ARG A 185 -0.87 17.00 -4.12
N MET A 186 -1.89 16.84 -4.94
CA MET A 186 -1.72 16.28 -6.28
C MET A 186 -1.52 17.33 -7.36
#